data_2e423b77c3ae913637c713748df258c6
#
_entry.id   2e423b77c3ae913637c713748df258c6
#
_cell.length_a   1.000
_cell.length_b   1.000
_cell.length_c   1.000
_cell.angle_alpha   90.00
_cell.angle_beta   90.00
_cell.angle_gamma   90.00
#
_symmetry.space_group_name_H-M   'P 1'
#
loop_
_entity.id
_entity.type
_entity.pdbx_description
1 polymer ?
#
loop_
_entity_poly.entity_id
_entity_poly.type
_entity_poly.pdbx_seq_one_letter_code
_entity_poly.pdbx_strand_id
1 'polypeptide(L)'
;LVVRVLLYFYIITNHMKKLLFISAIVFLSCAFTQQKKTKVIFFGDSITELGVKRDRYVGYILKMDSMLKVQKKDDQYELHGTGISGNKVYDLYLRVEDDVLTKNPDVVVVYVGVNDVWHKTLRGTGTDADKFEKFYLAILKKLKDRNINAILCTPAVVGEKTDYSNPLDGDLNLYSNIIRDIAKKNSLPLIDLRKKYHDYLDKNNPDNKDRGILTYDGVHMNDAGNQFLADAMWKTIKEIK
;
A
#
# COMPACT_ATOMS: atom_id res chain seq x y z
N LEU A 1 -23.39 -25.53 68.50
CA LEU A 1 -23.81 -25.87 67.12
C LEU A 1 -23.92 -24.57 66.29
N VAL A 2 -24.65 -23.56 66.76
CA VAL A 2 -24.94 -22.30 66.06
C VAL A 2 -23.68 -21.53 65.64
N VAL A 3 -22.67 -21.42 66.49
CA VAL A 3 -21.39 -20.70 66.17
C VAL A 3 -20.58 -21.36 65.03
N ARG A 4 -20.61 -22.70 64.97
CA ARG A 4 -19.94 -23.42 63.85
C ARG A 4 -20.66 -23.21 62.51
N VAL A 5 -21.98 -23.13 62.52
CA VAL A 5 -22.76 -22.88 61.31
C VAL A 5 -22.53 -21.45 60.78
N LEU A 6 -22.50 -20.45 61.67
CA LEU A 6 -22.23 -19.08 61.29
C LEU A 6 -20.79 -18.88 60.76
N LEU A 7 -19.80 -19.58 61.32
CA LEU A 7 -18.43 -19.52 60.84
C LEU A 7 -18.29 -20.15 59.45
N TYR A 8 -19.02 -21.25 59.21
CA TYR A 8 -19.06 -21.92 57.89
C TYR A 8 -19.71 -21.05 56.80
N PHE A 9 -20.81 -20.37 57.12
CA PHE A 9 -21.43 -19.39 56.22
C PHE A 9 -20.53 -18.18 55.93
N TYR A 10 -19.82 -17.67 56.92
CA TYR A 10 -18.87 -16.58 56.76
C TYR A 10 -17.69 -16.97 55.82
N ILE A 11 -17.16 -18.17 55.97
CA ILE A 11 -16.05 -18.66 55.12
C ILE A 11 -16.53 -18.84 53.68
N ILE A 12 -17.70 -19.44 53.46
CA ILE A 12 -18.27 -19.68 52.11
C ILE A 12 -18.55 -18.33 51.42
N THR A 13 -19.14 -17.38 52.10
CA THR A 13 -19.46 -16.06 51.51
C THR A 13 -18.20 -15.29 51.15
N ASN A 14 -17.13 -15.37 51.96
CA ASN A 14 -15.84 -14.74 51.63
C ASN A 14 -15.13 -15.45 50.46
N HIS A 15 -15.19 -16.79 50.36
CA HIS A 15 -14.64 -17.48 49.19
C HIS A 15 -15.43 -17.16 47.91
N MET A 16 -16.75 -17.10 47.96
CA MET A 16 -17.58 -16.68 46.81
C MET A 16 -17.28 -15.24 46.36
N LYS A 17 -17.11 -14.29 47.29
CA LYS A 17 -16.73 -12.92 46.99
C LYS A 17 -15.36 -12.84 46.32
N LYS A 18 -14.36 -13.62 46.78
CA LYS A 18 -13.03 -13.72 46.16
C LYS A 18 -13.09 -14.31 44.74
N LEU A 19 -13.87 -15.38 44.53
CA LEU A 19 -14.08 -15.99 43.22
C LEU A 19 -14.78 -15.05 42.24
N LEU A 20 -15.80 -14.31 42.68
CA LEU A 20 -16.47 -13.29 41.86
C LEU A 20 -15.54 -12.13 41.52
N PHE A 21 -14.67 -11.69 42.44
CA PHE A 21 -13.68 -10.64 42.18
C PHE A 21 -12.61 -11.09 41.21
N ILE A 22 -12.12 -12.31 41.31
CA ILE A 22 -11.13 -12.90 40.39
C ILE A 22 -11.76 -13.08 38.99
N SER A 23 -13.01 -13.57 38.90
CA SER A 23 -13.70 -13.69 37.61
C SER A 23 -13.94 -12.34 36.95
N ALA A 24 -14.29 -11.29 37.74
CA ALA A 24 -14.43 -9.94 37.22
C ALA A 24 -13.11 -9.36 36.67
N ILE A 25 -11.97 -9.61 37.34
CA ILE A 25 -10.65 -9.18 36.87
C ILE A 25 -10.26 -9.90 35.58
N VAL A 26 -10.52 -11.21 35.48
CA VAL A 26 -10.27 -12.00 34.26
C VAL A 26 -11.15 -11.53 33.10
N PHE A 27 -12.42 -11.22 33.35
CA PHE A 27 -13.30 -10.65 32.34
C PHE A 27 -12.87 -9.24 31.90
N LEU A 28 -12.40 -8.37 32.82
CA LEU A 28 -11.88 -7.07 32.48
C LEU A 28 -10.59 -7.12 31.68
N SER A 29 -9.70 -8.09 31.95
CA SER A 29 -8.44 -8.26 31.21
C SER A 29 -8.64 -8.84 29.80
N CYS A 30 -9.71 -9.58 29.53
CA CYS A 30 -10.06 -10.06 28.20
C CYS A 30 -10.75 -8.99 27.32
N ALA A 31 -11.23 -7.89 27.90
CA ALA A 31 -12.09 -6.94 27.19
C ALA A 31 -11.32 -5.84 26.41
N PHE A 32 -9.99 -5.74 26.51
CA PHE A 32 -9.23 -4.62 25.89
C PHE A 32 -7.90 -5.01 25.26
N THR A 33 -7.84 -6.13 24.54
CA THR A 33 -6.81 -6.23 23.50
C THR A 33 -7.33 -5.53 22.25
N GLN A 34 -7.11 -4.21 22.16
CA GLN A 34 -7.31 -3.49 20.90
C GLN A 34 -6.41 -4.17 19.85
N GLN A 35 -7.03 -4.84 18.90
CA GLN A 35 -6.28 -5.50 17.84
C GLN A 35 -5.42 -4.46 17.12
N LYS A 36 -4.08 -4.66 17.12
CA LYS A 36 -3.15 -3.75 16.42
C LYS A 36 -3.53 -3.70 14.96
N LYS A 37 -3.76 -2.49 14.44
CA LYS A 37 -4.02 -2.28 13.00
C LYS A 37 -2.79 -2.62 12.18
N THR A 38 -2.98 -3.24 11.03
CA THR A 38 -1.94 -3.41 10.01
C THR A 38 -1.62 -2.05 9.40
N LYS A 39 -0.43 -1.54 9.66
CA LYS A 39 0.02 -0.26 9.10
C LYS A 39 0.60 -0.47 7.72
N VAL A 40 -0.02 0.14 6.71
CA VAL A 40 0.39 0.09 5.31
C VAL A 40 0.90 1.46 4.87
N ILE A 41 2.14 1.51 4.38
CA ILE A 41 2.70 2.72 3.77
C ILE A 41 2.77 2.54 2.25
N PHE A 42 2.15 3.47 1.52
CA PHE A 42 2.32 3.62 0.08
C PHE A 42 3.48 4.57 -0.17
N PHE A 43 4.54 4.06 -0.77
CA PHE A 43 5.81 4.76 -0.96
C PHE A 43 6.07 4.97 -2.45
N GLY A 44 6.09 6.24 -2.90
CA GLY A 44 6.11 6.52 -4.32
C GLY A 44 6.31 7.98 -4.69
N ASP A 45 5.84 8.34 -5.88
CA ASP A 45 5.97 9.64 -6.52
C ASP A 45 4.69 10.49 -6.44
N SER A 46 4.44 11.34 -7.46
CA SER A 46 3.27 12.21 -7.54
C SER A 46 1.94 11.45 -7.55
N ILE A 47 1.89 10.24 -8.11
CA ILE A 47 0.67 9.45 -8.12
C ILE A 47 0.29 9.06 -6.68
N THR A 48 1.28 8.70 -5.87
CA THR A 48 1.08 8.40 -4.45
C THR A 48 0.83 9.66 -3.61
N GLU A 49 1.49 10.78 -3.93
CA GLU A 49 1.23 12.07 -3.29
C GLU A 49 -0.23 12.52 -3.49
N LEU A 50 -0.73 12.42 -4.72
CA LEU A 50 -2.13 12.69 -5.04
C LEU A 50 -3.08 11.64 -4.43
N GLY A 51 -2.59 10.46 -4.16
CA GLY A 51 -3.35 9.36 -3.55
C GLY A 51 -3.98 9.69 -2.20
N VAL A 52 -3.43 10.63 -1.44
CA VAL A 52 -3.94 11.10 -0.14
C VAL A 52 -4.64 12.45 -0.21
N LYS A 53 -4.85 13.01 -1.41
CA LYS A 53 -5.46 14.33 -1.61
C LYS A 53 -6.91 14.24 -2.05
N ARG A 54 -7.66 15.32 -1.77
CA ARG A 54 -9.03 15.58 -2.27
C ARG A 54 -9.03 16.88 -3.05
N ASP A 55 -8.16 16.96 -4.07
CA ASP A 55 -8.09 18.14 -4.93
C ASP A 55 -9.04 18.01 -6.12
N ARG A 56 -8.46 17.81 -7.32
CA ARG A 56 -9.22 17.58 -8.55
C ARG A 56 -10.06 16.29 -8.48
N TYR A 57 -9.50 15.25 -7.86
CA TYR A 57 -10.14 13.93 -7.66
C TYR A 57 -9.83 13.41 -6.27
N VAL A 58 -10.64 12.46 -5.80
CA VAL A 58 -10.34 11.73 -4.56
C VAL A 58 -9.25 10.69 -4.85
N GLY A 59 -8.10 10.82 -4.19
CA GLY A 59 -6.95 9.95 -4.39
C GLY A 59 -7.23 8.50 -4.00
N TYR A 60 -6.50 7.57 -4.61
CA TYR A 60 -6.73 6.12 -4.50
C TYR A 60 -6.60 5.59 -3.05
N ILE A 61 -5.72 6.17 -2.23
CA ILE A 61 -5.55 5.76 -0.82
C ILE A 61 -6.80 6.16 -0.02
N LEU A 62 -7.35 7.36 -0.27
CA LEU A 62 -8.59 7.80 0.37
C LEU A 62 -9.82 7.02 -0.10
N LYS A 63 -9.85 6.60 -1.38
CA LYS A 63 -10.90 5.71 -1.88
C LYS A 63 -10.80 4.35 -1.17
N MET A 64 -9.59 3.81 -0.99
CA MET A 64 -9.36 2.56 -0.27
C MET A 64 -9.78 2.68 1.20
N ASP A 65 -9.45 3.77 1.90
CA ASP A 65 -9.92 4.04 3.26
C ASP A 65 -11.45 4.05 3.34
N SER A 66 -12.11 4.67 2.35
CA SER A 66 -13.58 4.64 2.24
C SER A 66 -14.13 3.23 2.02
N MET A 67 -13.46 2.41 1.20
CA MET A 67 -13.83 0.99 0.99
C MET A 67 -13.69 0.18 2.27
N LEU A 68 -12.64 0.41 3.06
CA LEU A 68 -12.44 -0.24 4.36
C LEU A 68 -13.58 0.08 5.32
N LYS A 69 -14.00 1.34 5.39
CA LYS A 69 -15.14 1.77 6.23
C LYS A 69 -16.45 1.07 5.83
N VAL A 70 -16.74 1.01 4.52
CA VAL A 70 -17.93 0.28 4.01
C VAL A 70 -17.85 -1.21 4.35
N GLN A 71 -16.66 -1.81 4.31
CA GLN A 71 -16.45 -3.22 4.64
C GLN A 71 -16.31 -3.48 6.16
N LYS A 72 -16.38 -2.46 7.01
CA LYS A 72 -16.15 -2.53 8.46
C LYS A 72 -14.78 -3.15 8.81
N LYS A 73 -13.74 -2.70 8.10
CA LYS A 73 -12.33 -3.12 8.26
C LYS A 73 -11.38 -1.97 8.60
N ASP A 74 -11.91 -0.78 8.81
CA ASP A 74 -11.16 0.43 9.17
C ASP A 74 -10.53 0.37 10.56
N ASP A 75 -10.95 -0.59 11.38
CA ASP A 75 -10.31 -0.97 12.65
C ASP A 75 -9.13 -1.94 12.49
N GLN A 76 -8.97 -2.57 11.31
CA GLN A 76 -7.93 -3.57 11.02
C GLN A 76 -6.73 -2.98 10.27
N TYR A 77 -6.90 -1.86 9.56
CA TYR A 77 -5.87 -1.26 8.71
C TYR A 77 -5.69 0.23 8.98
N GLU A 78 -4.46 0.69 8.82
CA GLU A 78 -4.06 2.10 8.86
C GLU A 78 -3.26 2.40 7.58
N LEU A 79 -3.79 3.28 6.71
CA LEU A 79 -3.23 3.56 5.38
C LEU A 79 -2.54 4.92 5.36
N HIS A 80 -1.26 4.95 4.96
CA HIS A 80 -0.46 6.17 4.85
C HIS A 80 0.18 6.29 3.48
N GLY A 81 0.13 7.48 2.88
CA GLY A 81 0.86 7.80 1.67
C GLY A 81 2.09 8.66 1.97
N THR A 82 3.23 8.28 1.44
CA THR A 82 4.50 9.03 1.49
C THR A 82 5.02 9.26 0.07
N GLY A 83 4.14 9.78 -0.80
CA GLY A 83 4.48 10.19 -2.16
C GLY A 83 5.08 11.59 -2.20
N ILE A 84 6.05 11.82 -3.11
CA ILE A 84 6.61 13.14 -3.43
C ILE A 84 6.71 13.27 -4.95
N SER A 85 6.13 14.35 -5.49
CA SER A 85 6.10 14.61 -6.93
C SER A 85 7.48 14.63 -7.56
N GLY A 86 7.60 13.99 -8.71
CA GLY A 86 8.84 13.91 -9.48
C GLY A 86 9.85 12.89 -8.98
N ASN A 87 9.61 12.24 -7.86
CA ASN A 87 10.54 11.27 -7.30
C ASN A 87 10.76 10.08 -8.24
N LYS A 88 11.99 9.58 -8.19
CA LYS A 88 12.53 8.41 -8.87
C LYS A 88 13.00 7.40 -7.83
N VAL A 89 13.38 6.22 -8.26
CA VAL A 89 13.81 5.15 -7.35
C VAL A 89 14.94 5.58 -6.41
N TYR A 90 15.91 6.38 -6.86
CA TYR A 90 17.01 6.86 -6.02
C TYR A 90 16.53 7.88 -4.96
N ASP A 91 15.51 8.71 -5.27
CA ASP A 91 14.92 9.62 -4.30
C ASP A 91 14.23 8.83 -3.18
N LEU A 92 13.52 7.75 -3.54
CA LEU A 92 12.93 6.84 -2.58
C LEU A 92 14.01 6.21 -1.67
N TYR A 93 15.13 5.75 -2.25
CA TYR A 93 16.24 5.20 -1.48
C TYR A 93 16.79 6.18 -0.45
N LEU A 94 16.94 7.46 -0.84
CA LEU A 94 17.49 8.51 0.03
C LEU A 94 16.58 8.83 1.23
N ARG A 95 15.26 8.72 1.06
CA ARG A 95 14.29 9.08 2.11
C ARG A 95 13.57 7.89 2.78
N VAL A 96 13.95 6.64 2.43
CA VAL A 96 13.27 5.45 3.00
C VAL A 96 13.38 5.37 4.52
N GLU A 97 14.49 5.82 5.11
CA GLU A 97 14.66 5.82 6.57
C GLU A 97 13.61 6.70 7.24
N ASP A 98 13.55 7.97 6.86
CA ASP A 98 12.68 8.97 7.52
C ASP A 98 11.21 8.76 7.19
N ASP A 99 10.89 8.43 5.93
CA ASP A 99 9.51 8.35 5.47
C ASP A 99 8.83 7.01 5.71
N VAL A 100 9.62 5.95 5.91
CA VAL A 100 9.11 4.59 6.01
C VAL A 100 9.59 3.88 7.28
N LEU A 101 10.92 3.69 7.45
CA LEU A 101 11.43 2.79 8.47
C LEU A 101 11.19 3.30 9.89
N THR A 102 11.32 4.61 10.13
CA THR A 102 11.00 5.25 11.43
C THR A 102 9.54 5.10 11.85
N LYS A 103 8.64 4.88 10.89
CA LYS A 103 7.20 4.71 11.14
C LYS A 103 6.80 3.28 11.49
N ASN A 104 7.75 2.33 11.40
CA ASN A 104 7.56 0.92 11.70
C ASN A 104 6.29 0.33 11.06
N PRO A 105 6.14 0.35 9.71
CA PRO A 105 4.99 -0.24 9.05
C PRO A 105 5.06 -1.77 9.05
N ASP A 106 3.90 -2.41 8.92
CA ASP A 106 3.81 -3.85 8.72
C ASP A 106 3.96 -4.21 7.22
N VAL A 107 3.50 -3.29 6.34
CA VAL A 107 3.53 -3.46 4.87
C VAL A 107 3.94 -2.15 4.19
N VAL A 108 4.77 -2.25 3.15
CA VAL A 108 5.13 -1.14 2.26
C VAL A 108 4.79 -1.49 0.82
N VAL A 109 3.96 -0.66 0.19
CA VAL A 109 3.65 -0.74 -1.24
C VAL A 109 4.57 0.22 -1.97
N VAL A 110 5.54 -0.31 -2.73
CA VAL A 110 6.51 0.49 -3.49
C VAL A 110 5.97 0.73 -4.90
N TYR A 111 5.58 1.98 -5.19
CA TYR A 111 5.03 2.38 -6.48
C TYR A 111 5.83 3.53 -7.08
N VAL A 112 6.81 3.21 -7.90
CA VAL A 112 7.77 4.13 -8.54
C VAL A 112 8.22 3.58 -9.89
N GLY A 113 8.73 4.45 -10.75
CA GLY A 113 9.34 4.08 -12.03
C GLY A 113 8.85 4.91 -13.22
N VAL A 114 7.68 5.55 -13.11
CA VAL A 114 7.17 6.41 -14.19
C VAL A 114 8.12 7.59 -14.46
N ASN A 115 8.61 8.25 -13.42
CA ASN A 115 9.54 9.38 -13.55
C ASN A 115 10.97 8.94 -13.90
N ASP A 116 11.35 7.72 -13.56
CA ASP A 116 12.63 7.14 -13.97
C ASP A 116 12.73 7.04 -15.49
N VAL A 117 11.60 6.75 -16.15
CA VAL A 117 11.47 6.71 -17.62
C VAL A 117 11.15 8.10 -18.19
N TRP A 118 10.05 8.70 -17.75
CA TRP A 118 9.52 9.94 -18.35
C TRP A 118 10.48 11.12 -18.25
N HIS A 119 11.14 11.31 -17.10
CA HIS A 119 12.05 12.42 -16.91
C HIS A 119 13.37 12.25 -17.66
N LYS A 120 13.73 11.08 -18.19
CA LYS A 120 14.85 10.93 -19.14
C LYS A 120 14.62 11.80 -20.37
N THR A 121 13.45 11.64 -20.99
CA THR A 121 13.09 12.38 -22.20
C THR A 121 12.72 13.83 -21.91
N LEU A 122 11.96 14.06 -20.82
CA LEU A 122 11.42 15.38 -20.53
C LEU A 122 12.47 16.36 -19.96
N ARG A 123 13.42 15.87 -19.13
CA ARG A 123 14.32 16.70 -18.33
C ARG A 123 15.78 16.23 -18.33
N GLY A 124 16.11 15.12 -18.98
CA GLY A 124 17.45 14.51 -18.90
C GLY A 124 17.82 13.96 -17.52
N THR A 125 16.83 13.72 -16.64
CA THR A 125 17.07 13.37 -15.22
C THR A 125 16.43 12.04 -14.80
N GLY A 126 16.21 11.12 -15.73
CA GLY A 126 15.73 9.78 -15.43
C GLY A 126 16.78 8.90 -14.75
N THR A 127 16.42 7.66 -14.45
CA THR A 127 17.34 6.67 -13.90
C THR A 127 17.63 5.61 -14.96
N ASP A 128 18.89 5.24 -15.17
CA ASP A 128 19.23 4.14 -16.07
C ASP A 128 18.77 2.79 -15.51
N ALA A 129 18.40 1.86 -16.37
CA ALA A 129 17.77 0.59 -16.01
C ALA A 129 18.60 -0.23 -15.00
N ASP A 130 19.94 -0.27 -15.17
CA ASP A 130 20.86 -0.97 -14.26
C ASP A 130 20.93 -0.32 -12.87
N LYS A 131 20.88 1.01 -12.82
CA LYS A 131 20.83 1.78 -11.57
C LYS A 131 19.45 1.65 -10.91
N PHE A 132 18.37 1.67 -11.70
CA PHE A 132 17.03 1.46 -11.22
C PHE A 132 16.92 0.13 -10.46
N GLU A 133 17.36 -0.97 -11.06
CA GLU A 133 17.37 -2.28 -10.39
C GLU A 133 18.17 -2.25 -9.09
N LYS A 134 19.38 -1.66 -9.09
CA LYS A 134 20.24 -1.61 -7.90
C LYS A 134 19.61 -0.82 -6.76
N PHE A 135 19.04 0.37 -7.02
CA PHE A 135 18.38 1.17 -6.00
C PHE A 135 17.10 0.49 -5.49
N TYR A 136 16.33 -0.15 -6.38
CA TYR A 136 15.13 -0.89 -5.99
C TYR A 136 15.49 -2.03 -5.03
N LEU A 137 16.50 -2.84 -5.37
CA LEU A 137 17.00 -3.92 -4.51
C LEU A 137 17.55 -3.38 -3.18
N ALA A 138 18.21 -2.21 -3.17
CA ALA A 138 18.71 -1.59 -1.95
C ALA A 138 17.55 -1.15 -1.02
N ILE A 139 16.45 -0.62 -1.56
CA ILE A 139 15.23 -0.32 -0.79
C ILE A 139 14.68 -1.61 -0.18
N LEU A 140 14.51 -2.66 -0.99
CA LEU A 140 13.96 -3.93 -0.54
C LEU A 140 14.83 -4.58 0.55
N LYS A 141 16.17 -4.46 0.44
CA LYS A 141 17.07 -4.93 1.48
C LYS A 141 16.80 -4.22 2.81
N LYS A 142 16.68 -2.89 2.81
CA LYS A 142 16.36 -2.11 4.02
C LYS A 142 15.01 -2.52 4.65
N LEU A 143 13.98 -2.77 3.85
CA LEU A 143 12.69 -3.26 4.33
C LEU A 143 12.81 -4.66 4.94
N LYS A 144 13.51 -5.58 4.26
CA LYS A 144 13.75 -6.95 4.73
C LYS A 144 14.52 -6.98 6.04
N ASP A 145 15.57 -6.15 6.19
CA ASP A 145 16.39 -6.06 7.40
C ASP A 145 15.55 -5.61 8.63
N ARG A 146 14.39 -5.01 8.42
CA ARG A 146 13.40 -4.60 9.45
C ARG A 146 12.17 -5.51 9.52
N ASN A 147 12.16 -6.65 8.82
CA ASN A 147 11.02 -7.58 8.72
C ASN A 147 9.73 -6.90 8.23
N ILE A 148 9.82 -5.92 7.34
CA ILE A 148 8.71 -5.22 6.73
C ILE A 148 8.32 -5.93 5.44
N ASN A 149 7.03 -6.28 5.28
CA ASN A 149 6.52 -6.88 4.06
C ASN A 149 6.50 -5.85 2.92
N ALA A 150 7.08 -6.20 1.76
CA ALA A 150 7.07 -5.35 0.58
C ALA A 150 6.09 -5.88 -0.47
N ILE A 151 5.30 -4.99 -1.07
CA ILE A 151 4.50 -5.23 -2.27
C ILE A 151 5.06 -4.32 -3.36
N LEU A 152 5.33 -4.88 -4.53
CA LEU A 152 5.88 -4.13 -5.65
C LEU A 152 4.79 -3.76 -6.64
N CYS A 153 4.87 -2.54 -7.21
CA CYS A 153 4.00 -2.11 -8.29
C CYS A 153 4.82 -1.79 -9.53
N THR A 154 4.40 -2.26 -10.70
CA THR A 154 4.98 -1.78 -11.96
C THR A 154 4.45 -0.36 -12.28
N PRO A 155 5.25 0.52 -12.94
CA PRO A 155 4.74 1.80 -13.44
C PRO A 155 3.57 1.55 -14.43
N ALA A 156 2.54 2.40 -14.37
CA ALA A 156 1.33 2.18 -15.17
C ALA A 156 1.53 2.64 -16.63
N VAL A 157 1.32 3.93 -16.91
CA VAL A 157 1.35 4.47 -18.27
C VAL A 157 1.99 5.86 -18.33
N VAL A 158 2.50 6.22 -19.52
CA VAL A 158 2.70 7.60 -19.98
C VAL A 158 2.04 7.67 -21.37
N GLY A 159 0.78 8.12 -21.38
CA GLY A 159 -0.14 8.01 -22.51
C GLY A 159 -1.00 6.75 -22.46
N GLU A 160 -2.24 6.87 -22.95
CA GLU A 160 -3.27 5.82 -22.86
C GLU A 160 -3.57 5.14 -24.21
N LYS A 161 -2.79 5.43 -25.26
CA LYS A 161 -2.97 4.82 -26.57
C LYS A 161 -2.71 3.32 -26.52
N THR A 162 -3.45 2.56 -27.31
CA THR A 162 -3.41 1.09 -27.36
C THR A 162 -2.76 0.53 -28.63
N ASP A 163 -2.43 1.41 -29.59
CA ASP A 163 -1.81 1.06 -30.86
C ASP A 163 -0.27 1.04 -30.83
N TYR A 164 0.34 1.02 -29.64
CA TYR A 164 1.77 1.07 -29.41
C TYR A 164 2.47 2.36 -29.88
N SER A 165 1.73 3.44 -30.07
CA SER A 165 2.28 4.75 -30.49
C SER A 165 2.66 5.68 -29.33
N ASN A 166 2.52 5.24 -28.06
CA ASN A 166 3.06 5.98 -26.93
C ASN A 166 4.59 5.91 -26.94
N PRO A 167 5.31 7.03 -27.01
CA PRO A 167 6.77 7.01 -27.21
C PRO A 167 7.58 6.29 -26.13
N LEU A 168 7.02 6.18 -24.91
CA LEU A 168 7.71 5.63 -23.74
C LEU A 168 7.29 4.19 -23.39
N ASP A 169 6.43 3.57 -24.17
CA ASP A 169 5.92 2.21 -23.89
C ASP A 169 7.05 1.17 -23.83
N GLY A 170 8.04 1.27 -24.72
CA GLY A 170 9.21 0.37 -24.72
C GLY A 170 9.98 0.44 -23.39
N ASP A 171 10.31 1.65 -22.95
CA ASP A 171 11.04 1.87 -21.69
C ASP A 171 10.19 1.48 -20.48
N LEU A 172 8.90 1.85 -20.44
CA LEU A 172 8.00 1.45 -19.36
C LEU A 172 7.87 -0.09 -19.26
N ASN A 173 7.87 -0.79 -20.39
CA ASN A 173 7.85 -2.25 -20.41
C ASN A 173 9.16 -2.82 -19.86
N LEU A 174 10.33 -2.23 -20.23
CA LEU A 174 11.62 -2.63 -19.70
C LEU A 174 11.67 -2.49 -18.16
N TYR A 175 11.28 -1.33 -17.61
CA TYR A 175 11.29 -1.10 -16.16
C TYR A 175 10.26 -1.97 -15.45
N SER A 176 9.11 -2.21 -16.07
CA SER A 176 8.13 -3.16 -15.54
C SER A 176 8.67 -4.59 -15.48
N ASN A 177 9.43 -5.03 -16.49
CA ASN A 177 10.07 -6.35 -16.49
C ASN A 177 11.13 -6.46 -15.40
N ILE A 178 11.92 -5.43 -15.13
CA ILE A 178 12.86 -5.40 -14.00
C ILE A 178 12.11 -5.64 -12.69
N ILE A 179 11.00 -4.93 -12.45
CA ILE A 179 10.21 -5.09 -11.23
C ILE A 179 9.58 -6.49 -11.14
N ARG A 180 9.08 -7.05 -12.25
CA ARG A 180 8.56 -8.42 -12.32
C ARG A 180 9.62 -9.45 -11.94
N ASP A 181 10.83 -9.29 -12.48
CA ASP A 181 11.98 -10.17 -12.19
C ASP A 181 12.41 -10.06 -10.73
N ILE A 182 12.49 -8.85 -10.18
CA ILE A 182 12.77 -8.62 -8.76
C ILE A 182 11.72 -9.31 -7.89
N ALA A 183 10.43 -9.11 -8.17
CA ALA A 183 9.33 -9.74 -7.43
C ALA A 183 9.44 -11.27 -7.46
N LYS A 184 9.65 -11.84 -8.64
CA LYS A 184 9.79 -13.30 -8.84
C LYS A 184 11.00 -13.86 -8.10
N LYS A 185 12.20 -13.25 -8.27
CA LYS A 185 13.45 -13.71 -7.64
C LYS A 185 13.40 -13.66 -6.12
N ASN A 186 12.65 -12.72 -5.54
CA ASN A 186 12.53 -12.52 -4.09
C ASN A 186 11.23 -13.08 -3.51
N SER A 187 10.37 -13.74 -4.31
CA SER A 187 9.06 -14.26 -3.90
C SER A 187 8.17 -13.20 -3.24
N LEU A 188 8.18 -11.98 -3.80
CA LEU A 188 7.41 -10.85 -3.30
C LEU A 188 6.10 -10.67 -4.07
N PRO A 189 5.02 -10.22 -3.40
CA PRO A 189 3.77 -9.87 -4.06
C PRO A 189 3.98 -8.75 -5.09
N LEU A 190 3.34 -8.89 -6.24
CA LEU A 190 3.39 -7.94 -7.35
C LEU A 190 1.99 -7.47 -7.74
N ILE A 191 1.82 -6.16 -7.81
CA ILE A 191 0.68 -5.51 -8.46
C ILE A 191 1.15 -5.05 -9.84
N ASP A 192 0.89 -5.87 -10.85
CA ASP A 192 1.31 -5.57 -12.23
C ASP A 192 0.36 -4.53 -12.85
N LEU A 193 0.55 -3.26 -12.47
CA LEU A 193 -0.28 -2.16 -12.95
C LEU A 193 -0.12 -1.95 -14.45
N ARG A 194 1.10 -2.08 -14.99
CA ARG A 194 1.35 -1.97 -16.43
C ARG A 194 0.42 -2.87 -17.23
N LYS A 195 0.41 -4.16 -16.88
CA LYS A 195 -0.47 -5.13 -17.55
C LYS A 195 -1.95 -4.81 -17.33
N LYS A 196 -2.34 -4.49 -16.09
CA LYS A 196 -3.73 -4.20 -15.75
C LYS A 196 -4.27 -2.97 -16.50
N TYR A 197 -3.44 -1.93 -16.68
CA TYR A 197 -3.80 -0.73 -17.44
C TYR A 197 -3.98 -1.06 -18.93
N HIS A 198 -3.05 -1.80 -19.55
CA HIS A 198 -3.22 -2.24 -20.94
C HIS A 198 -4.47 -3.08 -21.13
N ASP A 199 -4.68 -4.10 -20.29
CA ASP A 199 -5.87 -4.96 -20.37
C ASP A 199 -7.19 -4.15 -20.24
N TYR A 200 -7.17 -3.05 -19.49
CA TYR A 200 -8.32 -2.16 -19.35
C TYR A 200 -8.49 -1.23 -20.56
N LEU A 201 -7.40 -0.59 -20.99
CA LEU A 201 -7.42 0.36 -22.11
C LEU A 201 -7.78 -0.32 -23.43
N ASP A 202 -7.30 -1.53 -23.69
CA ASP A 202 -7.67 -2.32 -24.88
C ASP A 202 -9.18 -2.50 -25.02
N LYS A 203 -9.89 -2.55 -23.90
CA LYS A 203 -11.37 -2.72 -23.88
C LYS A 203 -12.14 -1.41 -23.83
N ASN A 204 -11.54 -0.35 -23.27
CA ASN A 204 -12.27 0.87 -22.89
C ASN A 204 -11.75 2.12 -23.61
N ASN A 205 -10.78 1.99 -24.52
CA ASN A 205 -10.25 3.09 -25.33
C ASN A 205 -10.33 2.80 -26.84
N PRO A 206 -11.53 2.57 -27.40
CA PRO A 206 -11.70 2.28 -28.83
C PRO A 206 -11.29 3.43 -29.75
N ASP A 207 -11.31 4.66 -29.25
CA ASP A 207 -10.93 5.87 -29.99
C ASP A 207 -9.41 6.13 -29.94
N ASN A 208 -8.62 5.26 -29.33
CA ASN A 208 -7.17 5.39 -29.16
C ASN A 208 -6.72 6.75 -28.58
N LYS A 209 -7.46 7.26 -27.60
CA LYS A 209 -7.15 8.53 -26.91
C LYS A 209 -5.85 8.42 -26.13
N ASP A 210 -5.08 9.50 -26.08
CA ASP A 210 -3.82 9.59 -25.35
C ASP A 210 -4.02 9.81 -23.84
N ARG A 211 -5.23 10.17 -23.39
CA ARG A 211 -5.63 10.44 -22.00
C ARG A 211 -7.13 10.50 -21.85
N GLY A 212 -7.60 10.55 -20.60
CA GLY A 212 -9.00 10.76 -20.24
C GLY A 212 -9.78 9.49 -19.93
N ILE A 213 -9.18 8.31 -20.11
CA ILE A 213 -9.81 7.04 -19.74
C ILE A 213 -9.56 6.75 -18.24
N LEU A 214 -8.32 6.60 -17.81
CA LEU A 214 -7.92 6.41 -16.41
C LEU A 214 -7.04 7.56 -15.88
N THR A 215 -6.48 8.38 -16.76
CA THR A 215 -5.63 9.52 -16.41
C THR A 215 -6.25 10.82 -16.91
N TYR A 216 -5.92 11.96 -16.31
CA TYR A 216 -6.37 13.26 -16.82
C TYR A 216 -5.36 13.95 -17.73
N ASP A 217 -4.09 13.56 -17.67
CA ASP A 217 -2.98 14.16 -18.43
C ASP A 217 -2.08 13.12 -19.13
N GLY A 218 -2.46 11.85 -19.09
CA GLY A 218 -1.70 10.71 -19.63
C GLY A 218 -0.83 10.01 -18.58
N VAL A 219 -0.70 10.55 -17.36
CA VAL A 219 0.13 10.02 -16.27
C VAL A 219 -0.63 9.92 -14.94
N HIS A 220 -1.20 11.06 -14.50
CA HIS A 220 -1.86 11.15 -13.21
C HIS A 220 -3.33 10.74 -13.30
N MET A 221 -3.80 10.04 -12.29
CA MET A 221 -5.12 9.38 -12.27
C MET A 221 -6.28 10.38 -12.23
N ASN A 222 -7.28 10.16 -13.09
CA ASN A 222 -8.61 10.75 -12.94
C ASN A 222 -9.42 9.97 -11.89
N ASP A 223 -10.71 10.24 -11.74
CA ASP A 223 -11.53 9.55 -10.72
C ASP A 223 -11.64 8.05 -10.96
N ALA A 224 -11.81 7.63 -12.21
CA ALA A 224 -11.86 6.21 -12.61
C ALA A 224 -10.51 5.53 -12.36
N GLY A 225 -9.40 6.18 -12.70
CA GLY A 225 -8.04 5.66 -12.47
C GLY A 225 -7.70 5.53 -10.99
N ASN A 226 -8.12 6.48 -10.15
CA ASN A 226 -7.96 6.38 -8.70
C ASN A 226 -8.77 5.20 -8.11
N GLN A 227 -9.99 4.95 -8.61
CA GLN A 227 -10.77 3.77 -8.21
C GLN A 227 -10.09 2.48 -8.68
N PHE A 228 -9.62 2.45 -9.92
CA PHE A 228 -8.90 1.32 -10.48
C PHE A 228 -7.64 0.94 -9.67
N LEU A 229 -6.84 1.95 -9.26
CA LEU A 229 -5.70 1.73 -8.38
C LEU A 229 -6.11 1.20 -7.01
N ALA A 230 -7.15 1.79 -6.39
CA ALA A 230 -7.65 1.36 -5.08
C ALA A 230 -8.05 -0.11 -5.09
N ASP A 231 -8.82 -0.53 -6.11
CA ASP A 231 -9.27 -1.92 -6.25
C ASP A 231 -8.10 -2.89 -6.49
N ALA A 232 -7.16 -2.52 -7.38
CA ALA A 232 -6.00 -3.35 -7.70
C ALA A 232 -5.08 -3.54 -6.50
N MET A 233 -4.82 -2.46 -5.73
CA MET A 233 -3.94 -2.50 -4.57
C MET A 233 -4.59 -3.23 -3.40
N TRP A 234 -5.88 -2.95 -3.10
CA TRP A 234 -6.58 -3.60 -2.02
C TRP A 234 -6.69 -5.12 -2.21
N LYS A 235 -6.89 -5.57 -3.45
CA LYS A 235 -6.94 -7.01 -3.75
C LYS A 235 -5.68 -7.74 -3.29
N THR A 236 -4.50 -7.13 -3.41
CA THR A 236 -3.22 -7.74 -3.01
C THR A 236 -2.93 -7.52 -1.52
N ILE A 237 -3.19 -6.32 -0.99
CA ILE A 237 -2.90 -5.97 0.41
C ILE A 237 -3.63 -6.90 1.39
N LYS A 238 -4.91 -7.18 1.15
CA LYS A 238 -5.73 -8.03 2.02
C LYS A 238 -5.29 -9.50 2.07
N GLU A 239 -4.43 -9.94 1.16
CA GLU A 239 -3.89 -11.30 1.08
C GLU A 239 -2.57 -11.45 1.89
N ILE A 240 -1.97 -10.34 2.32
CA ILE A 240 -0.78 -10.34 3.20
C ILE A 240 -1.21 -10.74 4.61
N LYS A 241 -0.58 -11.79 5.13
CA LYS A 241 -0.81 -12.32 6.48
C LYS A 241 0.29 -11.88 7.42
#